data_bfba4b165f42af3a87471eb596fdcbf7
#
_entry.id   bfba4b165f42af3a87471eb596fdcbf7
#
_cell.length_a   1.000
_cell.length_b   1.000
_cell.length_c   1.000
_cell.angle_alpha   90.00
_cell.angle_beta   90.00
_cell.angle_gamma   90.00
#
_symmetry.space_group_name_H-M   'P 1'
#
loop_
_entity.id
_entity.type
_entity.pdbx_description
1 polymer ?
#
loop_
_entity_poly.entity_id
_entity_poly.type
_entity_poly.pdbx_seq_one_letter_code
_entity_poly.pdbx_strand_id
1 'polypeptide(L)'
;MKTKNLKEYTNVGSLYVSKELLKFVNNEVLKGTKIKPKNFWSGFEKSLHILKPKNEKLIDIRESIQKKIDDWHIQNKDNEFNLAAYKKFLYSINYLKKEGKNFKIQTENVDEEISKTPGPQLVVPISNARYALNAANARWGSLYDALYGTDAIGSEKLDNRYNPVRGGKVINYCRNFLDEIFPLKNASWKKLSELKIVKHKLILKIGKKTISLKDKKQFKGYRQDKKGLKGVLLINNGLHVELIINPYAFHANNDPIGLSDLVIESAVSTIIDHEDSVAAVDASDKVLGYRNWLGLMKGNLQVKFEKLGKKYKRVLNSDRNYISQNGKKFKLHGRALLLNRNVGHLMKNPSILLSDKSEVPEGIMDAFIISAACLHDFIKKGNSRKNSIYIVKPKMHGPDEVAFADEIFTHVENVLKMKKNTIKIGIMDEERRTSANLKECIRNVKRRVVFINTGFLDRTGDEIHTSCLLYTSDAADEEDS
;
A
#
# COMPACT_ATOMS: atom_id res chain seq x y z
N MET A 1 -14.02 29.72 15.09
CA MET A 1 -14.50 28.94 13.91
C MET A 1 -14.73 29.92 12.78
N LYS A 2 -14.03 29.81 11.62
CA LYS A 2 -14.37 30.61 10.43
C LYS A 2 -15.78 30.26 10.01
N THR A 3 -16.67 31.23 9.89
CA THR A 3 -18.02 31.05 9.36
C THR A 3 -17.91 30.44 7.95
N LYS A 4 -18.37 29.19 7.79
CA LYS A 4 -18.30 28.46 6.53
C LYS A 4 -19.11 29.23 5.48
N ASN A 5 -18.48 29.64 4.41
CA ASN A 5 -19.15 30.35 3.31
C ASN A 5 -20.03 29.36 2.50
N LEU A 6 -21.31 29.28 2.85
CA LEU A 6 -22.26 28.38 2.18
C LEU A 6 -22.42 28.62 0.68
N LYS A 7 -21.96 29.76 0.15
CA LYS A 7 -21.92 30.03 -1.30
C LYS A 7 -21.04 29.05 -2.08
N GLU A 8 -20.09 28.40 -1.41
CA GLU A 8 -19.20 27.38 -2.01
C GLU A 8 -19.80 25.99 -2.05
N TYR A 9 -21.00 25.79 -1.50
CA TYR A 9 -21.69 24.53 -1.46
C TYR A 9 -22.91 24.50 -2.38
N THR A 10 -23.35 23.31 -2.72
CA THR A 10 -24.57 22.99 -3.46
C THR A 10 -25.37 21.97 -2.68
N ASN A 11 -26.68 22.14 -2.58
CA ASN A 11 -27.57 21.16 -1.96
C ASN A 11 -27.71 19.93 -2.85
N VAL A 12 -27.50 18.75 -2.24
CA VAL A 12 -27.69 17.45 -2.88
C VAL A 12 -28.47 16.58 -1.89
N GLY A 13 -29.78 16.49 -2.06
CA GLY A 13 -30.66 15.97 -1.04
C GLY A 13 -30.63 16.87 0.22
N SER A 14 -30.40 16.29 1.39
CA SER A 14 -30.21 17.02 2.65
C SER A 14 -28.77 17.47 2.92
N LEU A 15 -27.83 17.13 2.01
CA LEU A 15 -26.40 17.42 2.18
C LEU A 15 -26.03 18.74 1.51
N TYR A 16 -25.04 19.43 2.08
CA TYR A 16 -24.32 20.53 1.44
C TYR A 16 -22.98 20.01 0.96
N VAL A 17 -22.83 19.82 -0.34
CA VAL A 17 -21.59 19.32 -0.96
C VAL A 17 -20.82 20.48 -1.55
N SER A 18 -19.51 20.58 -1.25
CA SER A 18 -18.65 21.57 -1.90
C SER A 18 -18.79 21.49 -3.42
N LYS A 19 -18.92 22.64 -4.10
CA LYS A 19 -19.06 22.71 -5.56
C LYS A 19 -17.92 22.03 -6.29
N GLU A 20 -16.69 22.17 -5.77
CA GLU A 20 -15.51 21.54 -6.35
C GLU A 20 -15.60 20.01 -6.26
N LEU A 21 -15.89 19.47 -5.07
CA LEU A 21 -16.05 18.04 -4.87
C LEU A 21 -17.19 17.48 -5.71
N LEU A 22 -18.34 18.14 -5.73
CA LEU A 22 -19.50 17.73 -6.52
C LEU A 22 -19.18 17.63 -8.01
N LYS A 23 -18.52 18.67 -8.56
CA LYS A 23 -18.08 18.71 -9.96
C LYS A 23 -17.10 17.58 -10.26
N PHE A 24 -16.11 17.36 -9.39
CA PHE A 24 -15.13 16.32 -9.54
C PHE A 24 -15.78 14.93 -9.53
N VAL A 25 -16.60 14.62 -8.53
CA VAL A 25 -17.27 13.31 -8.43
C VAL A 25 -18.15 13.05 -9.64
N ASN A 26 -19.01 14.01 -10.02
CA ASN A 26 -19.95 13.82 -11.11
C ASN A 26 -19.28 13.71 -12.48
N ASN A 27 -18.29 14.56 -12.76
CA ASN A 27 -17.74 14.74 -14.10
C ASN A 27 -16.44 13.97 -14.35
N GLU A 28 -15.72 13.58 -13.28
CA GLU A 28 -14.44 12.86 -13.41
C GLU A 28 -14.53 11.44 -12.85
N VAL A 29 -15.03 11.24 -11.61
CA VAL A 29 -15.09 9.93 -10.96
C VAL A 29 -16.16 9.05 -11.58
N LEU A 30 -17.42 9.52 -11.64
CA LEU A 30 -18.55 8.72 -12.11
C LEU A 30 -18.65 8.66 -13.65
N LYS A 31 -18.02 9.60 -14.35
CA LYS A 31 -18.01 9.62 -15.82
C LYS A 31 -17.31 8.37 -16.37
N GLY A 32 -18.01 7.62 -17.20
CA GLY A 32 -17.51 6.36 -17.78
C GLY A 32 -17.75 5.13 -16.90
N THR A 33 -18.36 5.29 -15.72
CA THR A 33 -18.89 4.19 -14.92
C THR A 33 -20.37 3.94 -15.23
N LYS A 34 -20.93 2.84 -14.69
CA LYS A 34 -22.38 2.56 -14.80
C LYS A 34 -23.20 3.24 -13.69
N ILE A 35 -22.57 4.04 -12.84
CA ILE A 35 -23.24 4.69 -11.70
C ILE A 35 -23.67 6.09 -12.09
N LYS A 36 -24.98 6.36 -12.03
CA LYS A 36 -25.52 7.70 -12.26
C LYS A 36 -25.28 8.59 -11.03
N PRO A 37 -24.90 9.88 -11.19
CA PRO A 37 -24.69 10.81 -10.07
C PRO A 37 -25.85 10.82 -9.07
N LYS A 38 -27.10 10.92 -9.53
CA LYS A 38 -28.29 10.87 -8.65
C LYS A 38 -28.31 9.63 -7.75
N ASN A 39 -27.96 8.46 -8.30
CA ASN A 39 -27.98 7.22 -7.53
C ASN A 39 -26.81 7.15 -6.52
N PHE A 40 -25.65 7.66 -6.91
CA PHE A 40 -24.49 7.76 -6.02
C PHE A 40 -24.80 8.64 -4.80
N TRP A 41 -25.24 9.86 -5.04
CA TRP A 41 -25.48 10.82 -3.96
C TRP A 41 -26.65 10.40 -3.06
N SER A 42 -27.76 9.91 -3.64
CA SER A 42 -28.86 9.39 -2.83
C SER A 42 -28.47 8.16 -2.01
N GLY A 43 -27.63 7.27 -2.57
CA GLY A 43 -27.12 6.12 -1.86
C GLY A 43 -26.13 6.52 -0.76
N PHE A 44 -25.24 7.47 -1.03
CA PHE A 44 -24.31 8.03 -0.06
C PHE A 44 -25.03 8.68 1.13
N GLU A 45 -26.00 9.57 0.84
CA GLU A 45 -26.82 10.25 1.84
C GLU A 45 -27.54 9.26 2.76
N LYS A 46 -28.24 8.27 2.19
CA LYS A 46 -28.91 7.21 2.96
C LYS A 46 -27.95 6.41 3.83
N SER A 47 -26.78 6.08 3.29
CA SER A 47 -25.75 5.36 4.02
C SER A 47 -25.19 6.21 5.16
N LEU A 48 -24.97 7.51 4.91
CA LEU A 48 -24.45 8.44 5.92
C LEU A 48 -25.41 8.60 7.11
N HIS A 49 -26.71 8.70 6.86
CA HIS A 49 -27.71 8.77 7.94
C HIS A 49 -27.71 7.52 8.83
N ILE A 50 -27.37 6.35 8.30
CA ILE A 50 -27.27 5.11 9.06
C ILE A 50 -25.90 5.00 9.79
N LEU A 51 -24.82 5.35 9.09
CA LEU A 51 -23.46 5.10 9.55
C LEU A 51 -22.95 6.17 10.54
N LYS A 52 -23.30 7.46 10.33
CA LYS A 52 -22.81 8.55 11.18
C LYS A 52 -23.15 8.36 12.65
N PRO A 53 -24.41 8.07 13.06
CA PRO A 53 -24.73 7.86 14.48
C PRO A 53 -23.94 6.70 15.10
N LYS A 54 -23.67 5.65 14.33
CA LYS A 54 -22.86 4.51 14.78
C LYS A 54 -21.40 4.91 14.94
N ASN A 55 -20.87 5.72 14.01
CA ASN A 55 -19.52 6.26 14.11
C ASN A 55 -19.35 7.10 15.39
N GLU A 56 -20.27 8.01 15.66
CA GLU A 56 -20.27 8.87 16.84
C GLU A 56 -20.31 8.03 18.11
N LYS A 57 -21.22 7.07 18.20
CA LYS A 57 -21.30 6.15 19.34
C LYS A 57 -20.00 5.38 19.60
N LEU A 58 -19.28 4.97 18.53
CA LEU A 58 -18.00 4.28 18.69
C LEU A 58 -16.91 5.21 19.25
N ILE A 59 -16.91 6.48 18.87
CA ILE A 59 -16.01 7.50 19.42
C ILE A 59 -16.33 7.74 20.89
N ASP A 60 -17.62 7.92 21.26
CA ASP A 60 -18.06 8.06 22.65
C ASP A 60 -17.63 6.87 23.51
N ILE A 61 -17.66 5.66 22.95
CA ILE A 61 -17.18 4.44 23.62
C ILE A 61 -15.68 4.52 23.90
N ARG A 62 -14.86 5.07 22.99
CA ARG A 62 -13.42 5.25 23.24
C ARG A 62 -13.17 6.11 24.46
N GLU A 63 -13.80 7.29 24.49
CA GLU A 63 -13.67 8.25 25.59
C GLU A 63 -14.17 7.67 26.92
N SER A 64 -15.33 7.01 26.88
CA SER A 64 -15.90 6.36 28.07
C SER A 64 -14.98 5.24 28.62
N ILE A 65 -14.35 4.47 27.77
CA ILE A 65 -13.42 3.41 28.19
C ILE A 65 -12.16 4.04 28.78
N GLN A 66 -11.59 5.06 28.14
CA GLN A 66 -10.41 5.75 28.67
C GLN A 66 -10.67 6.33 30.03
N LYS A 67 -11.77 7.06 30.22
CA LYS A 67 -12.14 7.59 31.50
C LYS A 67 -12.25 6.53 32.61
N LYS A 68 -12.83 5.36 32.30
CA LYS A 68 -12.90 4.25 33.26
C LYS A 68 -11.53 3.70 33.63
N ILE A 69 -10.60 3.67 32.68
CA ILE A 69 -9.22 3.24 32.92
C ILE A 69 -8.51 4.25 33.83
N ASP A 70 -8.65 5.54 33.53
CA ASP A 70 -8.11 6.62 34.36
C ASP A 70 -8.66 6.57 35.77
N ASP A 71 -9.99 6.46 35.95
CA ASP A 71 -10.64 6.34 37.24
C ASP A 71 -10.13 5.11 38.03
N TRP A 72 -9.90 3.97 37.34
CA TRP A 72 -9.35 2.76 37.96
C TRP A 72 -7.93 2.98 38.49
N HIS A 73 -7.07 3.61 37.70
CA HIS A 73 -5.67 3.90 38.08
C HIS A 73 -5.65 4.90 39.26
N ILE A 74 -6.48 5.95 39.25
CA ILE A 74 -6.59 6.90 40.35
C ILE A 74 -7.01 6.19 41.65
N GLN A 75 -8.02 5.31 41.58
CA GLN A 75 -8.52 4.58 42.75
C GLN A 75 -7.55 3.54 43.31
N ASN A 76 -6.61 3.09 42.52
CA ASN A 76 -5.62 2.06 42.89
C ASN A 76 -4.19 2.61 42.97
N LYS A 77 -4.00 3.95 42.98
CA LYS A 77 -2.68 4.59 42.95
C LYS A 77 -1.77 4.12 44.09
N ASP A 78 -2.32 3.99 45.29
CA ASP A 78 -1.55 3.63 46.49
C ASP A 78 -1.47 2.11 46.72
N ASN A 79 -2.00 1.30 45.81
CA ASN A 79 -1.98 -0.16 45.90
C ASN A 79 -0.90 -0.76 45.02
N GLU A 80 -0.27 -1.87 45.47
CA GLU A 80 0.58 -2.66 44.58
C GLU A 80 -0.20 -3.12 43.31
N PHE A 81 0.38 -2.94 42.16
CA PHE A 81 -0.28 -3.26 40.87
C PHE A 81 -0.60 -4.76 40.75
N ASN A 82 -1.88 -5.09 40.66
CA ASN A 82 -2.39 -6.44 40.53
C ASN A 82 -2.89 -6.70 39.09
N LEU A 83 -2.08 -7.37 38.28
CA LEU A 83 -2.39 -7.68 36.87
C LEU A 83 -3.68 -8.50 36.72
N ALA A 84 -4.00 -9.42 37.63
CA ALA A 84 -5.22 -10.26 37.55
C ALA A 84 -6.46 -9.42 37.79
N ALA A 85 -6.45 -8.54 38.79
CA ALA A 85 -7.51 -7.60 39.06
C ALA A 85 -7.71 -6.62 37.90
N TYR A 86 -6.62 -6.06 37.36
CA TYR A 86 -6.68 -5.17 36.20
C TYR A 86 -7.24 -5.85 34.95
N LYS A 87 -6.81 -7.08 34.64
CA LYS A 87 -7.42 -7.87 33.54
C LYS A 87 -8.92 -8.09 33.73
N LYS A 88 -9.35 -8.46 34.96
CA LYS A 88 -10.76 -8.64 35.26
C LYS A 88 -11.56 -7.35 35.04
N PHE A 89 -11.00 -6.21 35.47
CA PHE A 89 -11.58 -4.89 35.22
C PHE A 89 -11.66 -4.59 33.71
N LEU A 90 -10.60 -4.79 32.92
CA LEU A 90 -10.61 -4.56 31.46
C LEU A 90 -11.66 -5.42 30.74
N TYR A 91 -11.91 -6.65 31.18
CA TYR A 91 -13.02 -7.45 30.68
C TYR A 91 -14.38 -6.86 31.06
N SER A 92 -14.55 -6.36 32.30
CA SER A 92 -15.82 -5.81 32.76
C SER A 92 -16.25 -4.54 32.01
N ILE A 93 -15.31 -3.73 31.55
CA ILE A 93 -15.58 -2.52 30.77
C ILE A 93 -15.57 -2.78 29.23
N ASN A 94 -15.47 -4.03 28.79
CA ASN A 94 -15.37 -4.44 27.38
C ASN A 94 -14.14 -3.92 26.62
N TYR A 95 -13.07 -3.53 27.31
CA TYR A 95 -11.78 -3.24 26.70
C TYR A 95 -11.18 -4.53 26.13
N LEU A 96 -11.15 -5.61 26.91
CA LEU A 96 -10.82 -6.94 26.47
C LEU A 96 -12.08 -7.74 26.10
N LYS A 97 -12.03 -8.47 25.01
CA LYS A 97 -13.08 -9.38 24.55
C LYS A 97 -12.68 -10.82 24.79
N LYS A 98 -13.62 -11.68 25.19
CA LYS A 98 -13.37 -13.13 25.25
C LYS A 98 -13.19 -13.67 23.85
N GLU A 99 -12.16 -14.46 23.66
CA GLU A 99 -11.94 -15.13 22.38
C GLU A 99 -13.07 -16.14 22.08
N GLY A 100 -13.65 -16.01 20.90
CA GLY A 100 -14.61 -16.99 20.39
C GLY A 100 -13.92 -18.25 19.84
N LYS A 101 -14.71 -19.18 19.32
CA LYS A 101 -14.23 -20.43 18.69
C LYS A 101 -13.26 -20.13 17.53
N ASN A 102 -12.40 -21.08 17.21
CA ASN A 102 -11.52 -20.97 16.05
C ASN A 102 -12.31 -20.80 14.74
N PHE A 103 -11.74 -20.07 13.79
CA PHE A 103 -12.33 -19.83 12.47
C PHE A 103 -11.24 -19.89 11.39
N LYS A 104 -11.67 -19.93 10.14
CA LYS A 104 -10.79 -19.84 8.96
C LYS A 104 -11.03 -18.51 8.24
N ILE A 105 -9.98 -17.94 7.68
CA ILE A 105 -10.08 -16.83 6.74
C ILE A 105 -10.78 -17.32 5.47
N GLN A 106 -11.73 -16.54 4.98
CA GLN A 106 -12.59 -16.86 3.84
C GLN A 106 -12.51 -15.79 2.75
N THR A 107 -11.42 -15.03 2.72
CA THR A 107 -11.24 -13.96 1.73
C THR A 107 -10.95 -14.59 0.36
N GLU A 108 -11.70 -14.18 -0.64
CA GLU A 108 -11.59 -14.65 -2.02
C GLU A 108 -11.16 -13.55 -2.96
N ASN A 109 -10.76 -13.92 -4.20
CA ASN A 109 -10.38 -12.97 -5.25
C ASN A 109 -9.26 -12.02 -4.83
N VAL A 110 -8.24 -12.54 -4.15
CA VAL A 110 -7.05 -11.80 -3.74
C VAL A 110 -5.99 -11.90 -4.81
N ASP A 111 -5.38 -10.76 -5.18
CA ASP A 111 -4.28 -10.71 -6.14
C ASP A 111 -3.03 -11.41 -5.59
N GLU A 112 -2.20 -11.94 -6.48
CA GLU A 112 -1.05 -12.79 -6.10
C GLU A 112 0.01 -12.00 -5.33
N GLU A 113 0.09 -10.70 -5.53
CA GLU A 113 0.95 -9.77 -4.80
C GLU A 113 0.67 -9.74 -3.29
N ILE A 114 -0.53 -10.12 -2.88
CA ILE A 114 -0.92 -10.24 -1.47
C ILE A 114 -0.92 -11.71 -1.02
N SER A 115 -1.47 -12.60 -1.87
CA SER A 115 -1.78 -13.97 -1.44
C SER A 115 -0.62 -14.96 -1.61
N LYS A 116 0.37 -14.67 -2.47
CA LYS A 116 1.42 -15.62 -2.85
C LYS A 116 2.83 -15.04 -2.88
N THR A 117 2.99 -13.76 -3.21
CA THR A 117 4.30 -13.15 -3.45
C THR A 117 4.68 -12.27 -2.27
N PRO A 118 5.46 -12.77 -1.29
CA PRO A 118 5.95 -11.95 -0.20
C PRO A 118 7.04 -11.01 -0.73
N GLY A 119 6.75 -9.73 -0.75
CA GLY A 119 7.68 -8.72 -1.23
C GLY A 119 7.55 -7.42 -0.45
N PRO A 120 8.53 -6.52 -0.59
CA PRO A 120 8.49 -5.21 0.05
C PRO A 120 7.25 -4.42 -0.35
N GLN A 121 6.72 -3.65 0.61
CA GLN A 121 5.60 -2.75 0.44
C GLN A 121 6.04 -1.32 0.73
N LEU A 122 5.65 -0.38 -0.14
CA LEU A 122 5.90 1.04 0.06
C LEU A 122 4.65 1.74 0.61
N VAL A 123 4.86 2.89 1.27
CA VAL A 123 3.80 3.83 1.66
C VAL A 123 4.18 5.20 1.14
N VAL A 124 3.27 5.89 0.43
CA VAL A 124 3.52 7.22 -0.13
C VAL A 124 2.28 8.11 -0.05
N PRO A 125 2.44 9.43 0.18
CA PRO A 125 1.34 10.38 0.19
C PRO A 125 0.72 10.54 -1.20
N ILE A 126 -0.61 10.51 -1.27
CA ILE A 126 -1.35 10.71 -2.53
C ILE A 126 -1.33 12.19 -2.99
N SER A 127 -1.12 13.13 -2.11
CA SER A 127 -1.04 14.56 -2.42
C SER A 127 0.08 14.87 -3.42
N ASN A 128 1.13 14.04 -3.47
CA ASN A 128 2.22 14.17 -4.41
C ASN A 128 2.14 13.15 -5.55
N ALA A 129 1.60 13.56 -6.70
CA ALA A 129 1.44 12.71 -7.88
C ALA A 129 2.77 12.09 -8.37
N ARG A 130 3.91 12.80 -8.22
CA ARG A 130 5.23 12.31 -8.61
C ARG A 130 5.67 11.15 -7.70
N TYR A 131 5.45 11.26 -6.39
CA TYR A 131 5.77 10.19 -5.44
C TYR A 131 4.86 8.97 -5.68
N ALA A 132 3.57 9.19 -5.88
CA ALA A 132 2.62 8.12 -6.20
C ALA A 132 3.02 7.35 -7.47
N LEU A 133 3.41 8.07 -8.55
CA LEU A 133 3.91 7.45 -9.78
C LEU A 133 5.23 6.70 -9.58
N ASN A 134 6.16 7.28 -8.80
CA ASN A 134 7.43 6.62 -8.51
C ASN A 134 7.21 5.31 -7.76
N ALA A 135 6.37 5.32 -6.73
CA ALA A 135 6.08 4.14 -5.93
C ALA A 135 5.33 3.07 -6.73
N ALA A 136 4.34 3.46 -7.55
CA ALA A 136 3.66 2.52 -8.44
C ALA A 136 4.64 1.84 -9.42
N ASN A 137 5.63 2.58 -9.92
CA ASN A 137 6.64 2.08 -10.86
C ASN A 137 7.80 1.36 -10.16
N ALA A 138 7.96 1.48 -8.85
CA ALA A 138 9.04 0.88 -8.08
C ALA A 138 8.92 -0.66 -7.95
N ARG A 139 7.92 -1.26 -8.58
CA ARG A 139 7.87 -2.73 -8.68
C ARG A 139 9.14 -3.29 -9.31
N TRP A 140 9.70 -2.59 -10.30
CA TRP A 140 10.92 -3.00 -10.98
C TRP A 140 11.99 -1.93 -10.81
N GLY A 141 13.04 -2.26 -10.09
CA GLY A 141 14.16 -1.37 -9.80
C GLY A 141 15.49 -1.88 -10.36
N SER A 142 16.31 -0.97 -10.88
CA SER A 142 17.70 -1.24 -11.23
C SER A 142 18.52 -1.45 -9.97
N LEU A 143 19.14 -2.61 -9.82
CA LEU A 143 20.05 -2.88 -8.71
C LEU A 143 21.36 -2.11 -8.91
N TYR A 144 21.81 -1.96 -10.16
CA TYR A 144 23.02 -1.19 -10.48
C TYR A 144 22.85 0.27 -10.05
N ASP A 145 21.75 0.91 -10.44
CA ASP A 145 21.47 2.30 -10.06
C ASP A 145 21.33 2.47 -8.54
N ALA A 146 20.66 1.53 -7.87
CA ALA A 146 20.47 1.55 -6.43
C ALA A 146 21.82 1.47 -5.69
N LEU A 147 22.68 0.54 -6.07
CA LEU A 147 24.00 0.38 -5.45
C LEU A 147 24.95 1.51 -5.79
N TYR A 148 24.92 2.00 -7.04
CA TYR A 148 25.79 3.09 -7.47
C TYR A 148 25.41 4.41 -6.81
N GLY A 149 24.11 4.69 -6.67
CA GLY A 149 23.56 5.97 -6.24
C GLY A 149 23.37 6.12 -4.72
N THR A 150 23.69 5.09 -3.90
CA THR A 150 23.52 5.12 -2.44
C THR A 150 24.81 4.72 -1.74
N ASP A 151 24.83 4.76 -0.42
CA ASP A 151 25.95 4.34 0.43
C ASP A 151 26.01 2.84 0.73
N ALA A 152 25.14 2.03 0.12
CA ALA A 152 25.02 0.59 0.36
C ALA A 152 26.31 -0.21 0.14
N ILE A 153 27.22 0.27 -0.73
CA ILE A 153 28.52 -0.35 -1.03
C ILE A 153 29.72 0.54 -0.69
N GLY A 154 29.51 1.58 0.14
CA GLY A 154 30.51 2.52 0.61
C GLY A 154 30.05 3.97 0.51
N SER A 155 30.54 4.81 1.40
CA SER A 155 30.15 6.21 1.61
C SER A 155 30.93 7.21 0.73
N GLU A 156 31.58 6.76 -0.33
CA GLU A 156 32.34 7.64 -1.23
C GLU A 156 31.41 8.69 -1.85
N LYS A 157 31.81 9.97 -1.80
CA LYS A 157 31.04 11.04 -2.46
C LYS A 157 30.87 10.74 -3.95
N LEU A 158 29.61 10.75 -4.39
CA LEU A 158 29.27 10.62 -5.80
C LEU A 158 29.59 11.96 -6.49
N ASP A 159 30.51 11.90 -7.45
CA ASP A 159 30.78 12.97 -8.38
C ASP A 159 29.72 12.99 -9.51
N ASN A 160 29.60 14.10 -10.21
CA ASN A 160 28.75 14.19 -11.41
C ASN A 160 29.26 13.35 -12.59
N ARG A 161 30.43 12.75 -12.48
CA ARG A 161 31.05 11.87 -13.49
C ARG A 161 30.96 10.41 -13.04
N TYR A 162 30.89 9.53 -14.03
CA TYR A 162 30.96 8.09 -13.76
C TYR A 162 32.33 7.72 -13.16
N ASN A 163 32.30 7.03 -12.03
CA ASN A 163 33.47 6.49 -11.35
C ASN A 163 33.65 5.00 -11.70
N PRO A 164 34.69 4.61 -12.49
CA PRO A 164 34.88 3.22 -12.89
C PRO A 164 35.18 2.28 -11.71
N VAL A 165 35.87 2.76 -10.68
CA VAL A 165 36.18 1.95 -9.49
C VAL A 165 34.89 1.59 -8.76
N ARG A 166 34.02 2.57 -8.53
CA ARG A 166 32.69 2.33 -7.93
C ARG A 166 31.83 1.45 -8.84
N GLY A 167 31.82 1.68 -10.15
CA GLY A 167 31.16 0.80 -11.13
C GLY A 167 31.64 -0.64 -11.04
N GLY A 168 32.94 -0.86 -10.87
CA GLY A 168 33.51 -2.19 -10.64
C GLY A 168 33.01 -2.86 -9.36
N LYS A 169 32.87 -2.09 -8.26
CA LYS A 169 32.29 -2.59 -6.99
C LYS A 169 30.83 -3.02 -7.20
N VAL A 170 30.01 -2.22 -7.91
CA VAL A 170 28.61 -2.56 -8.24
C VAL A 170 28.53 -3.85 -9.04
N ILE A 171 29.32 -3.97 -10.11
CA ILE A 171 29.34 -5.18 -10.96
C ILE A 171 29.73 -6.42 -10.13
N ASN A 172 30.76 -6.30 -9.31
CA ASN A 172 31.20 -7.40 -8.44
C ASN A 172 30.12 -7.80 -7.41
N TYR A 173 29.47 -6.82 -6.79
CA TYR A 173 28.35 -7.08 -5.87
C TYR A 173 27.22 -7.83 -6.59
N CYS A 174 26.81 -7.37 -7.75
CA CYS A 174 25.74 -8.00 -8.53
C CYS A 174 26.09 -9.41 -9.01
N ARG A 175 27.36 -9.67 -9.30
CA ARG A 175 27.83 -11.04 -9.63
C ARG A 175 27.81 -11.95 -8.40
N ASN A 176 28.19 -11.46 -7.22
CA ASN A 176 28.05 -12.18 -5.96
C ASN A 176 26.58 -12.48 -5.64
N PHE A 177 25.69 -11.48 -5.80
CA PHE A 177 24.26 -11.65 -5.65
C PHE A 177 23.71 -12.78 -6.54
N LEU A 178 24.14 -12.83 -7.81
CA LEU A 178 23.75 -13.92 -8.71
C LEU A 178 24.30 -15.27 -8.26
N ASP A 179 25.53 -15.34 -7.76
CA ASP A 179 26.12 -16.59 -7.25
C ASP A 179 25.36 -17.11 -6.01
N GLU A 180 24.89 -16.21 -5.15
CA GLU A 180 24.14 -16.54 -3.95
C GLU A 180 22.70 -16.99 -4.27
N ILE A 181 21.97 -16.19 -5.05
CA ILE A 181 20.52 -16.36 -5.24
C ILE A 181 20.19 -17.31 -6.41
N PHE A 182 21.03 -17.33 -7.44
CA PHE A 182 20.88 -18.16 -8.65
C PHE A 182 22.15 -18.98 -8.92
N PRO A 183 22.57 -19.84 -7.98
CA PRO A 183 23.85 -20.53 -8.08
C PRO A 183 23.96 -21.39 -9.34
N LEU A 184 25.14 -21.41 -9.93
CA LEU A 184 25.51 -22.29 -11.02
C LEU A 184 26.07 -23.62 -10.50
N LYS A 185 25.97 -24.69 -11.29
CA LYS A 185 26.58 -25.99 -10.95
C LYS A 185 28.10 -25.90 -11.05
N ASN A 186 28.80 -25.95 -9.90
CA ASN A 186 30.26 -25.91 -9.79
C ASN A 186 30.92 -24.76 -10.55
N ALA A 187 30.29 -23.60 -10.57
CA ALA A 187 30.75 -22.45 -11.30
C ALA A 187 30.26 -21.13 -10.68
N SER A 188 30.80 -20.00 -11.11
CA SER A 188 30.42 -18.65 -10.71
C SER A 188 29.99 -17.83 -11.89
N TRP A 189 29.01 -16.97 -11.70
CA TRP A 189 28.56 -15.95 -12.65
C TRP A 189 29.68 -15.00 -13.09
N LYS A 190 30.70 -14.80 -12.25
CA LYS A 190 31.88 -14.00 -12.56
C LYS A 190 32.72 -14.56 -13.70
N LYS A 191 32.67 -15.88 -13.92
CA LYS A 191 33.49 -16.59 -14.93
C LYS A 191 32.78 -16.87 -16.25
N LEU A 192 31.48 -16.45 -16.38
CA LEU A 192 30.72 -16.68 -17.61
C LEU A 192 31.34 -15.94 -18.79
N SER A 193 31.54 -16.66 -19.88
CA SER A 193 32.04 -16.13 -21.17
C SER A 193 30.94 -16.01 -22.23
N GLU A 194 29.84 -16.73 -22.07
CA GLU A 194 28.72 -16.69 -23.04
C GLU A 194 27.39 -16.94 -22.34
N LEU A 195 26.36 -16.16 -22.70
CA LEU A 195 24.96 -16.33 -22.31
C LEU A 195 24.09 -16.17 -23.55
N LYS A 196 23.30 -17.20 -23.89
CA LYS A 196 22.39 -17.17 -25.03
C LYS A 196 21.14 -18.00 -24.82
N ILE A 197 20.14 -17.77 -25.65
CA ILE A 197 18.92 -18.59 -25.72
C ILE A 197 18.98 -19.42 -27.03
N VAL A 198 18.82 -20.73 -26.87
CA VAL A 198 18.74 -21.69 -27.99
C VAL A 198 17.52 -22.56 -27.82
N LYS A 199 16.59 -22.56 -28.76
CA LYS A 199 15.32 -23.32 -28.70
C LYS A 199 14.59 -23.09 -27.35
N HIS A 200 14.49 -21.84 -26.96
CA HIS A 200 13.87 -21.36 -25.71
C HIS A 200 14.58 -21.80 -24.40
N LYS A 201 15.76 -22.36 -24.45
CA LYS A 201 16.57 -22.80 -23.30
C LYS A 201 17.70 -21.83 -23.03
N LEU A 202 17.99 -21.57 -21.77
CA LEU A 202 19.12 -20.77 -21.31
C LEU A 202 20.41 -21.63 -21.46
N ILE A 203 21.36 -21.16 -22.21
CA ILE A 203 22.69 -21.73 -22.40
C ILE A 203 23.73 -20.79 -21.82
N LEU A 204 24.51 -21.31 -20.88
CA LEU A 204 25.58 -20.59 -20.19
C LEU A 204 26.90 -21.34 -20.47
N LYS A 205 28.00 -20.59 -20.73
CA LYS A 205 29.33 -21.21 -20.97
C LYS A 205 30.43 -20.50 -20.20
N ILE A 206 31.45 -21.28 -19.85
CA ILE A 206 32.76 -20.83 -19.38
C ILE A 206 33.79 -21.44 -20.33
N GLY A 207 34.37 -20.62 -21.20
CA GLY A 207 35.16 -21.11 -22.35
C GLY A 207 34.32 -22.07 -23.21
N LYS A 208 34.86 -23.31 -23.41
CA LYS A 208 34.14 -24.35 -24.17
C LYS A 208 33.11 -25.15 -23.36
N LYS A 209 33.10 -25.02 -22.01
CA LYS A 209 32.26 -25.83 -21.12
C LYS A 209 30.89 -25.23 -20.97
N THR A 210 29.83 -26.00 -21.19
CA THR A 210 28.44 -25.62 -20.91
C THR A 210 28.12 -25.81 -19.41
N ILE A 211 27.57 -24.78 -18.81
CA ILE A 211 27.20 -24.72 -17.41
C ILE A 211 25.67 -24.57 -17.28
N SER A 212 25.09 -24.92 -16.15
CA SER A 212 23.66 -24.74 -15.90
C SER A 212 23.41 -24.14 -14.51
N LEU A 213 22.26 -23.53 -14.33
CA LEU A 213 21.74 -23.22 -13.00
C LEU A 213 21.69 -24.51 -12.15
N LYS A 214 21.96 -24.38 -10.86
CA LYS A 214 21.79 -25.48 -9.89
C LYS A 214 20.34 -25.93 -9.83
N ASP A 215 19.40 -24.99 -9.76
CA ASP A 215 17.96 -25.22 -9.97
C ASP A 215 17.52 -24.63 -11.33
N LYS A 216 17.27 -25.51 -12.29
CA LYS A 216 16.80 -25.11 -13.63
C LYS A 216 15.41 -24.46 -13.62
N LYS A 217 14.59 -24.65 -12.57
CA LYS A 217 13.26 -24.05 -12.44
C LYS A 217 13.33 -22.54 -12.22
N GLN A 218 14.48 -22.02 -11.78
CA GLN A 218 14.69 -20.59 -11.61
C GLN A 218 14.70 -19.81 -12.93
N PHE A 219 15.00 -20.43 -14.08
CA PHE A 219 14.83 -19.78 -15.37
C PHE A 219 13.34 -19.75 -15.76
N LYS A 220 12.75 -18.56 -15.91
CA LYS A 220 11.34 -18.37 -16.26
C LYS A 220 11.11 -18.02 -17.72
N GLY A 221 12.04 -17.29 -18.31
CA GLY A 221 11.90 -16.84 -19.69
C GLY A 221 12.93 -15.80 -20.08
N TYR A 222 12.68 -15.15 -21.19
CA TYR A 222 13.60 -14.19 -21.76
C TYR A 222 12.85 -13.14 -22.59
N ARG A 223 13.54 -12.08 -22.94
CA ARG A 223 13.07 -11.01 -23.81
C ARG A 223 14.08 -10.80 -24.93
N GLN A 224 13.59 -10.75 -26.16
CA GLN A 224 14.42 -10.48 -27.34
C GLN A 224 13.68 -9.62 -28.35
N ASP A 225 14.43 -8.97 -29.22
CA ASP A 225 13.95 -8.24 -30.40
C ASP A 225 14.75 -8.63 -31.65
N LYS A 226 14.57 -7.88 -32.76
CA LYS A 226 15.30 -8.09 -34.00
C LYS A 226 16.82 -7.93 -33.88
N LYS A 227 17.29 -7.21 -32.82
CA LYS A 227 18.71 -6.96 -32.53
C LYS A 227 19.31 -7.98 -31.55
N GLY A 228 18.54 -8.98 -31.12
CA GLY A 228 19.02 -10.08 -30.29
C GLY A 228 18.41 -10.10 -28.89
N LEU A 229 19.07 -10.83 -27.97
CA LEU A 229 18.65 -11.00 -26.59
C LEU A 229 18.71 -9.67 -25.82
N LYS A 230 17.64 -9.34 -25.07
CA LYS A 230 17.54 -8.11 -24.27
C LYS A 230 17.45 -8.37 -22.78
N GLY A 231 17.01 -9.55 -22.39
CA GLY A 231 16.93 -9.90 -20.98
C GLY A 231 16.66 -11.38 -20.75
N VAL A 232 17.14 -11.85 -19.61
CA VAL A 232 16.89 -13.19 -19.08
C VAL A 232 16.17 -13.05 -17.74
N LEU A 233 15.00 -13.69 -17.61
CA LEU A 233 14.17 -13.63 -16.44
C LEU A 233 14.40 -14.85 -15.57
N LEU A 234 14.85 -14.60 -14.34
CA LEU A 234 15.02 -15.59 -13.29
C LEU A 234 13.98 -15.35 -12.18
N ILE A 235 13.74 -16.36 -11.34
CA ILE A 235 12.84 -16.29 -10.18
C ILE A 235 13.46 -16.98 -8.97
N ASN A 236 13.28 -16.36 -7.81
CA ASN A 236 13.59 -16.96 -6.51
C ASN A 236 12.53 -16.54 -5.48
N ASN A 237 12.01 -17.47 -4.70
CA ASN A 237 10.97 -17.22 -3.68
C ASN A 237 9.77 -16.39 -4.19
N GLY A 238 9.36 -16.60 -5.44
CA GLY A 238 8.24 -15.87 -6.06
C GLY A 238 8.58 -14.49 -6.61
N LEU A 239 9.78 -13.95 -6.36
CA LEU A 239 10.24 -12.66 -6.87
C LEU A 239 11.15 -12.85 -8.10
N HIS A 240 11.02 -11.97 -9.07
CA HIS A 240 11.74 -12.04 -10.31
C HIS A 240 12.97 -11.13 -10.34
N VAL A 241 14.00 -11.59 -11.06
CA VAL A 241 15.17 -10.79 -11.41
C VAL A 241 15.38 -10.90 -12.92
N GLU A 242 15.42 -9.77 -13.61
CA GLU A 242 15.75 -9.71 -15.03
C GLU A 242 17.19 -9.26 -15.20
N LEU A 243 18.02 -10.12 -15.80
CA LEU A 243 19.35 -9.79 -16.29
C LEU A 243 19.19 -8.97 -17.58
N ILE A 244 19.58 -7.72 -17.59
CA ILE A 244 19.53 -6.86 -18.78
C ILE A 244 20.78 -7.09 -19.62
N ILE A 245 20.60 -7.51 -20.86
CA ILE A 245 21.69 -7.78 -21.81
C ILE A 245 21.77 -6.63 -22.81
N ASN A 246 22.80 -5.81 -22.65
CA ASN A 246 23.11 -4.71 -23.58
C ASN A 246 24.62 -4.50 -23.68
N PRO A 247 25.28 -5.20 -24.60
CA PRO A 247 26.74 -5.10 -24.78
C PRO A 247 27.21 -3.71 -25.23
N TYR A 248 26.30 -2.84 -25.69
CA TYR A 248 26.62 -1.48 -26.11
C TYR A 248 26.51 -0.45 -24.96
N ALA A 249 26.09 -0.86 -23.76
CA ALA A 249 26.08 0.03 -22.62
C ALA A 249 27.51 0.32 -22.18
N PHE A 250 27.80 1.58 -21.88
CA PHE A 250 29.15 2.06 -21.54
C PHE A 250 29.86 1.20 -20.48
N HIS A 251 29.14 0.84 -19.42
CA HIS A 251 29.66 0.04 -18.32
C HIS A 251 29.65 -1.48 -18.58
N ALA A 252 29.07 -1.93 -19.70
CA ALA A 252 29.00 -3.33 -20.09
C ALA A 252 29.90 -3.67 -21.33
N ASN A 253 30.65 -2.71 -21.89
CA ASN A 253 31.47 -2.91 -23.06
C ASN A 253 32.49 -4.03 -22.90
N ASN A 254 33.02 -4.26 -21.72
CA ASN A 254 33.97 -5.31 -21.39
C ASN A 254 33.36 -6.51 -20.68
N ASP A 255 32.02 -6.55 -20.52
CA ASP A 255 31.35 -7.68 -19.90
C ASP A 255 31.17 -8.82 -20.94
N PRO A 256 31.73 -10.03 -20.69
CA PRO A 256 31.70 -11.11 -21.66
C PRO A 256 30.32 -11.57 -22.13
N ILE A 257 29.28 -11.35 -21.28
CA ILE A 257 27.91 -11.72 -21.60
C ILE A 257 27.02 -10.48 -21.88
N GLY A 258 27.62 -9.28 -21.87
CA GLY A 258 26.92 -8.01 -22.10
C GLY A 258 25.92 -7.67 -21.01
N LEU A 259 26.14 -8.15 -19.77
CA LEU A 259 25.29 -7.82 -18.63
C LEU A 259 25.44 -6.35 -18.24
N SER A 260 24.40 -5.58 -18.42
CA SER A 260 24.41 -4.14 -18.15
C SER A 260 23.61 -3.72 -16.91
N ASP A 261 22.73 -4.58 -16.39
CA ASP A 261 21.96 -4.32 -15.17
C ASP A 261 21.30 -5.60 -14.65
N LEU A 262 20.94 -5.58 -13.36
CA LEU A 262 19.98 -6.48 -12.76
C LEU A 262 18.74 -5.67 -12.37
N VAL A 263 17.62 -5.93 -13.03
CA VAL A 263 16.34 -5.31 -12.66
C VAL A 263 15.58 -6.28 -11.78
N ILE A 264 15.40 -5.90 -10.53
CA ILE A 264 14.75 -6.74 -9.51
C ILE A 264 13.30 -6.34 -9.30
N GLU A 265 12.46 -7.30 -8.98
CA GLU A 265 11.09 -7.06 -8.52
C GLU A 265 11.16 -6.60 -7.06
N SER A 266 11.17 -5.26 -6.82
CA SER A 266 11.57 -4.64 -5.56
C SER A 266 10.41 -4.20 -4.69
N ALA A 267 9.34 -3.64 -5.25
CA ALA A 267 8.15 -3.23 -4.49
C ALA A 267 6.90 -3.87 -5.09
N VAL A 268 6.42 -4.94 -4.49
CA VAL A 268 5.30 -5.75 -5.01
C VAL A 268 3.97 -5.06 -4.82
N SER A 269 3.80 -4.35 -3.71
CA SER A 269 2.61 -3.56 -3.41
C SER A 269 2.98 -2.18 -2.86
N THR A 270 2.05 -1.24 -2.96
CA THR A 270 2.22 0.12 -2.44
C THR A 270 0.92 0.60 -1.82
N ILE A 271 1.01 1.09 -0.60
CA ILE A 271 -0.08 1.80 0.07
C ILE A 271 -0.02 3.26 -0.37
N ILE A 272 -1.05 3.69 -1.07
CA ILE A 272 -1.28 5.08 -1.43
C ILE A 272 -2.07 5.71 -0.28
N ASP A 273 -1.43 6.64 0.41
CA ASP A 273 -1.91 7.14 1.70
C ASP A 273 -2.76 8.41 1.56
N HIS A 274 -3.95 8.40 2.16
CA HIS A 274 -4.82 9.57 2.34
C HIS A 274 -4.87 10.03 3.80
N GLU A 275 -4.08 9.42 4.67
CA GLU A 275 -4.12 9.61 6.12
C GLU A 275 -2.84 10.31 6.62
N ASP A 276 -2.04 9.72 7.45
CA ASP A 276 -0.97 10.37 8.23
C ASP A 276 0.05 11.18 7.42
N SER A 277 0.39 10.76 6.21
CA SER A 277 1.32 11.49 5.36
C SER A 277 0.67 12.60 4.52
N VAL A 278 -0.63 12.87 4.71
CA VAL A 278 -1.41 13.86 3.96
C VAL A 278 -2.18 14.77 4.90
N ALA A 279 -2.00 16.08 4.75
CA ALA A 279 -2.88 17.09 5.35
C ALA A 279 -3.93 17.51 4.31
N ALA A 280 -5.19 17.09 4.50
CA ALA A 280 -6.31 17.43 3.63
C ALA A 280 -7.43 18.05 4.46
N VAL A 281 -7.40 19.38 4.58
CA VAL A 281 -8.26 20.11 5.51
C VAL A 281 -9.57 20.61 4.88
N ASP A 282 -9.65 20.62 3.56
CA ASP A 282 -10.81 21.10 2.81
C ASP A 282 -11.10 20.29 1.55
N ALA A 283 -12.09 20.75 0.77
CA ALA A 283 -12.51 20.08 -0.46
C ALA A 283 -11.43 20.10 -1.56
N SER A 284 -10.63 21.16 -1.64
CA SER A 284 -9.58 21.28 -2.66
C SER A 284 -8.47 20.25 -2.43
N ASP A 285 -8.01 20.12 -1.19
CA ASP A 285 -7.03 19.11 -0.79
C ASP A 285 -7.53 17.69 -1.06
N LYS A 286 -8.79 17.41 -0.65
CA LYS A 286 -9.42 16.11 -0.88
C LYS A 286 -9.54 15.79 -2.38
N VAL A 287 -9.97 16.76 -3.19
CA VAL A 287 -10.10 16.61 -4.65
C VAL A 287 -8.73 16.38 -5.29
N LEU A 288 -7.68 17.05 -4.84
CA LEU A 288 -6.31 16.79 -5.31
C LEU A 288 -5.92 15.32 -5.10
N GLY A 289 -6.06 14.83 -3.88
CA GLY A 289 -5.77 13.43 -3.54
C GLY A 289 -6.62 12.44 -4.35
N TYR A 290 -7.93 12.65 -4.38
CA TYR A 290 -8.85 11.77 -5.12
C TYR A 290 -8.60 11.82 -6.64
N ARG A 291 -8.20 12.95 -7.21
CA ARG A 291 -7.88 13.07 -8.65
C ARG A 291 -6.60 12.31 -8.98
N ASN A 292 -5.59 12.37 -8.12
CA ASN A 292 -4.38 11.56 -8.28
C ASN A 292 -4.71 10.06 -8.21
N TRP A 293 -5.53 9.63 -7.24
CA TRP A 293 -6.00 8.25 -7.13
C TRP A 293 -6.79 7.81 -8.36
N LEU A 294 -7.72 8.64 -8.83
CA LEU A 294 -8.47 8.38 -10.05
C LEU A 294 -7.56 8.19 -11.26
N GLY A 295 -6.52 9.02 -11.37
CA GLY A 295 -5.51 8.93 -12.42
C GLY A 295 -4.72 7.63 -12.38
N LEU A 296 -4.40 7.13 -11.18
CA LEU A 296 -3.79 5.81 -10.98
C LEU A 296 -4.72 4.68 -11.43
N MET A 297 -6.00 4.72 -11.03
CA MET A 297 -6.99 3.70 -11.38
C MET A 297 -7.38 3.74 -12.87
N LYS A 298 -7.44 4.92 -13.48
CA LYS A 298 -7.58 5.06 -14.94
C LYS A 298 -6.32 4.69 -15.71
N GLY A 299 -5.19 4.57 -15.04
CA GLY A 299 -3.89 4.28 -15.67
C GLY A 299 -3.35 5.43 -16.52
N ASN A 300 -3.78 6.66 -16.27
CA ASN A 300 -3.40 7.84 -17.05
C ASN A 300 -2.77 8.97 -16.21
N LEU A 301 -2.49 8.74 -14.93
CA LEU A 301 -1.75 9.69 -14.13
C LEU A 301 -0.39 9.97 -14.77
N GLN A 302 -0.05 11.24 -14.89
CA GLN A 302 1.21 11.70 -15.48
C GLN A 302 1.70 12.97 -14.81
N VAL A 303 3.02 13.09 -14.70
CA VAL A 303 3.69 14.29 -14.21
C VAL A 303 4.71 14.75 -15.22
N LYS A 304 4.70 16.06 -15.53
CA LYS A 304 5.72 16.72 -16.31
C LYS A 304 6.68 17.42 -15.35
N PHE A 305 7.97 17.27 -15.55
CA PHE A 305 9.00 17.96 -14.76
C PHE A 305 10.19 18.29 -15.65
N GLU A 306 10.96 19.26 -15.23
CA GLU A 306 12.18 19.68 -15.91
C GLU A 306 13.40 19.25 -15.07
N LYS A 307 14.41 18.71 -15.73
CA LYS A 307 15.70 18.35 -15.14
C LYS A 307 16.80 18.69 -16.12
N LEU A 308 17.78 19.51 -15.69
CA LEU A 308 18.91 19.96 -16.52
C LEU A 308 18.47 20.55 -17.88
N GLY A 309 17.45 21.44 -17.85
CA GLY A 309 16.92 22.10 -19.05
C GLY A 309 16.11 21.19 -20.01
N LYS A 310 15.91 19.93 -19.66
CA LYS A 310 15.13 18.98 -20.46
C LYS A 310 13.79 18.67 -19.81
N LYS A 311 12.72 18.70 -20.60
CA LYS A 311 11.36 18.35 -20.16
C LYS A 311 11.17 16.85 -20.18
N TYR A 312 10.76 16.30 -19.05
CA TYR A 312 10.44 14.87 -18.89
C TYR A 312 8.96 14.69 -18.58
N LYS A 313 8.43 13.57 -19.03
CA LYS A 313 7.08 13.13 -18.72
C LYS A 313 7.18 11.77 -18.02
N ARG A 314 6.73 11.68 -16.78
CA ARG A 314 6.60 10.42 -16.07
C ARG A 314 5.17 9.90 -16.16
N VAL A 315 5.02 8.63 -16.47
CA VAL A 315 3.75 7.91 -16.60
C VAL A 315 3.86 6.57 -15.88
N LEU A 316 2.75 5.87 -15.72
CA LEU A 316 2.73 4.50 -15.23
C LEU A 316 3.40 3.54 -16.21
N ASN A 317 4.24 2.65 -15.70
CA ASN A 317 4.91 1.63 -16.48
C ASN A 317 3.89 0.63 -17.09
N SER A 318 4.17 0.19 -18.30
CA SER A 318 3.46 -0.91 -18.95
C SER A 318 3.89 -2.26 -18.39
N ASP A 319 3.05 -3.28 -18.57
CA ASP A 319 3.41 -4.66 -18.25
C ASP A 319 4.63 -5.12 -19.08
N ARG A 320 5.43 -5.99 -18.48
CA ARG A 320 6.66 -6.51 -19.08
C ARG A 320 6.37 -7.81 -19.81
N ASN A 321 6.79 -7.91 -21.07
CA ASN A 321 6.51 -9.05 -21.94
C ASN A 321 7.71 -9.98 -22.01
N TYR A 322 7.47 -11.29 -21.90
CA TYR A 322 8.49 -12.33 -21.93
C TYR A 322 8.04 -13.52 -22.78
N ILE A 323 9.01 -14.35 -23.14
CA ILE A 323 8.82 -15.66 -23.79
C ILE A 323 9.31 -16.72 -22.79
N SER A 324 8.47 -17.69 -22.48
CA SER A 324 8.78 -18.78 -21.55
C SER A 324 9.62 -19.90 -22.21
N GLN A 325 10.07 -20.87 -21.41
CA GLN A 325 10.86 -22.03 -21.87
C GLN A 325 10.15 -22.90 -22.93
N ASN A 326 8.83 -22.85 -23.00
CA ASN A 326 8.02 -23.57 -23.99
C ASN A 326 7.59 -22.68 -25.18
N GLY A 327 8.19 -21.50 -25.33
CA GLY A 327 7.91 -20.56 -26.42
C GLY A 327 6.64 -19.72 -26.26
N LYS A 328 5.85 -19.92 -25.18
CA LYS A 328 4.63 -19.14 -24.94
C LYS A 328 4.96 -17.75 -24.44
N LYS A 329 4.27 -16.75 -24.99
CA LYS A 329 4.35 -15.36 -24.47
C LYS A 329 3.58 -15.23 -23.18
N PHE A 330 4.13 -14.48 -22.23
CA PHE A 330 3.45 -14.11 -20.97
C PHE A 330 3.84 -12.70 -20.54
N LYS A 331 3.07 -12.15 -19.59
CA LYS A 331 3.28 -10.80 -19.08
C LYS A 331 3.43 -10.84 -17.56
N LEU A 332 4.32 -10.01 -17.05
CA LEU A 332 4.39 -9.65 -15.64
C LEU A 332 3.91 -8.22 -15.46
N HIS A 333 3.33 -7.93 -14.30
CA HIS A 333 2.92 -6.58 -13.96
C HIS A 333 4.11 -5.62 -14.02
N GLY A 334 3.95 -4.49 -14.70
CA GLY A 334 4.95 -3.42 -14.74
C GLY A 334 4.92 -2.52 -13.51
N ARG A 335 3.85 -2.61 -12.71
CA ARG A 335 3.55 -1.74 -11.56
C ARG A 335 3.30 -2.56 -10.30
N ALA A 336 3.53 -1.94 -9.14
CA ALA A 336 3.08 -2.45 -7.86
C ALA A 336 1.54 -2.54 -7.82
N LEU A 337 1.01 -3.49 -7.07
CA LEU A 337 -0.40 -3.48 -6.69
C LEU A 337 -0.64 -2.32 -5.73
N LEU A 338 -1.56 -1.43 -6.08
CA LEU A 338 -1.87 -0.25 -5.27
C LEU A 338 -3.02 -0.55 -4.32
N LEU A 339 -2.78 -0.28 -3.04
CA LEU A 339 -3.76 -0.26 -1.98
C LEU A 339 -3.99 1.20 -1.58
N ASN A 340 -5.11 1.50 -0.94
CA ASN A 340 -5.42 2.84 -0.48
C ASN A 340 -5.60 2.85 1.03
N ARG A 341 -4.88 3.69 1.77
CA ARG A 341 -5.15 3.92 3.18
C ARG A 341 -6.14 5.08 3.32
N ASN A 342 -7.36 4.75 3.75
CA ASN A 342 -8.39 5.71 4.08
C ASN A 342 -8.08 6.37 5.43
N VAL A 343 -8.77 7.47 5.73
CA VAL A 343 -8.75 8.08 7.07
C VAL A 343 -9.51 7.20 8.07
N GLY A 344 -9.14 7.29 9.35
CA GLY A 344 -9.78 6.57 10.46
C GLY A 344 -11.22 7.02 10.76
N HIS A 345 -11.76 6.56 11.89
CA HIS A 345 -13.16 6.86 12.26
C HIS A 345 -13.34 8.21 12.98
N LEU A 346 -12.26 8.78 13.54
CA LEU A 346 -12.31 10.00 14.33
C LEU A 346 -12.51 11.27 13.49
N MET A 347 -11.84 11.35 12.35
CA MET A 347 -11.73 12.58 11.57
C MET A 347 -13.04 12.94 10.87
N LYS A 348 -13.31 14.25 10.80
CA LYS A 348 -14.40 14.86 10.04
C LYS A 348 -13.82 15.81 9.00
N ASN A 349 -14.57 16.07 7.93
CA ASN A 349 -14.08 16.93 6.84
C ASN A 349 -15.21 17.84 6.32
N PRO A 350 -14.91 19.13 6.10
CA PRO A 350 -15.91 20.12 5.66
C PRO A 350 -16.30 20.00 4.18
N SER A 351 -15.70 19.12 3.39
CA SER A 351 -16.04 18.95 1.98
C SER A 351 -17.52 18.62 1.74
N ILE A 352 -18.14 17.98 2.73
CA ILE A 352 -19.60 17.73 2.78
C ILE A 352 -20.08 18.08 4.17
N LEU A 353 -21.22 18.81 4.24
CA LEU A 353 -21.88 19.14 5.49
C LEU A 353 -23.29 18.52 5.52
N LEU A 354 -23.77 18.22 6.70
CA LEU A 354 -25.14 17.78 6.96
C LEU A 354 -26.10 18.99 6.99
N SER A 355 -27.40 18.73 7.17
CA SER A 355 -28.44 19.77 7.28
C SER A 355 -28.18 20.74 8.45
N ASP A 356 -27.63 20.25 9.55
CA ASP A 356 -27.24 21.02 10.74
C ASP A 356 -25.87 21.73 10.58
N LYS A 357 -25.26 21.66 9.39
CA LYS A 357 -23.92 22.21 9.07
C LYS A 357 -22.74 21.50 9.77
N SER A 358 -22.98 20.41 10.46
CA SER A 358 -21.91 19.58 10.96
C SER A 358 -21.15 18.87 9.81
N GLU A 359 -19.88 18.58 10.00
CA GLU A 359 -19.03 17.91 9.03
C GLU A 359 -19.31 16.40 9.01
N VAL A 360 -19.14 15.79 7.84
CA VAL A 360 -19.29 14.34 7.73
C VAL A 360 -18.03 13.60 8.21
N PRO A 361 -18.19 12.36 8.74
CA PRO A 361 -17.04 11.49 9.00
C PRO A 361 -16.24 11.25 7.73
N GLU A 362 -14.98 11.70 7.74
CA GLU A 362 -14.09 11.67 6.57
C GLU A 362 -13.86 10.26 6.05
N GLY A 363 -13.67 9.29 6.96
CA GLY A 363 -13.45 7.90 6.58
C GLY A 363 -14.62 7.24 5.84
N ILE A 364 -15.86 7.72 6.06
CA ILE A 364 -17.03 7.27 5.27
C ILE A 364 -16.98 7.88 3.88
N MET A 365 -16.74 9.19 3.78
CA MET A 365 -16.58 9.89 2.49
C MET A 365 -15.47 9.26 1.64
N ASP A 366 -14.31 9.01 2.22
CA ASP A 366 -13.18 8.35 1.57
C ASP A 366 -13.59 6.99 1.00
N ALA A 367 -14.24 6.15 1.80
CA ALA A 367 -14.61 4.80 1.37
C ALA A 367 -15.48 4.83 0.10
N PHE A 368 -16.42 5.77 -0.01
CA PHE A 368 -17.30 5.91 -1.17
C PHE A 368 -16.55 6.43 -2.41
N ILE A 369 -15.81 7.53 -2.27
CA ILE A 369 -15.19 8.20 -3.43
C ILE A 369 -14.00 7.40 -3.96
N ILE A 370 -13.15 6.89 -3.07
CA ILE A 370 -11.99 6.07 -3.44
C ILE A 370 -12.43 4.79 -4.13
N SER A 371 -13.47 4.12 -3.60
CA SER A 371 -13.99 2.90 -4.22
C SER A 371 -14.69 3.17 -5.55
N ALA A 372 -15.39 4.31 -5.69
CA ALA A 372 -15.98 4.70 -6.96
C ALA A 372 -14.91 4.92 -8.05
N ALA A 373 -13.76 5.51 -7.70
CA ALA A 373 -12.63 5.65 -8.62
C ALA A 373 -12.08 4.30 -9.09
N CYS A 374 -12.09 3.27 -8.24
CA CYS A 374 -11.63 1.91 -8.60
C CYS A 374 -12.51 1.21 -9.65
N LEU A 375 -13.75 1.66 -9.89
CA LEU A 375 -14.58 1.11 -10.97
C LEU A 375 -13.93 1.23 -12.36
N HIS A 376 -13.06 2.23 -12.55
CA HIS A 376 -12.29 2.38 -13.79
C HIS A 376 -11.22 1.30 -13.97
N ASP A 377 -10.64 0.80 -12.87
CA ASP A 377 -9.69 -0.28 -12.92
C ASP A 377 -10.35 -1.61 -13.28
N PHE A 378 -11.59 -1.86 -12.85
CA PHE A 378 -12.32 -3.09 -13.18
C PHE A 378 -12.51 -3.30 -14.69
N ILE A 379 -12.54 -2.22 -15.46
CA ILE A 379 -12.62 -2.27 -16.92
C ILE A 379 -11.26 -2.64 -17.53
N LYS A 380 -10.18 -2.04 -17.00
CA LYS A 380 -8.83 -2.15 -17.57
C LYS A 380 -7.99 -3.26 -16.94
N LYS A 381 -8.30 -3.65 -15.70
CA LYS A 381 -7.51 -4.58 -14.88
C LYS A 381 -6.04 -4.17 -14.79
N GLY A 382 -5.81 -2.88 -14.67
CA GLY A 382 -4.47 -2.31 -14.64
C GLY A 382 -3.82 -2.37 -13.26
N ASN A 383 -4.65 -2.35 -12.19
CA ASN A 383 -4.24 -2.51 -10.81
C ASN A 383 -4.57 -3.92 -10.31
N SER A 384 -5.83 -4.21 -10.03
CA SER A 384 -6.26 -5.54 -9.59
C SER A 384 -6.66 -6.43 -10.76
N ARG A 385 -6.07 -7.63 -10.87
CA ARG A 385 -6.46 -8.66 -11.86
C ARG A 385 -7.67 -9.47 -11.39
N LYS A 386 -8.01 -9.37 -10.11
CA LYS A 386 -9.13 -10.09 -9.47
C LYS A 386 -10.38 -9.24 -9.31
N ASN A 387 -10.37 -7.98 -9.77
CA ASN A 387 -11.42 -6.98 -9.55
C ASN A 387 -11.69 -6.77 -8.06
N SER A 388 -10.65 -6.63 -7.27
CA SER A 388 -10.70 -6.33 -5.84
C SER A 388 -10.22 -4.90 -5.58
N ILE A 389 -10.75 -4.30 -4.53
CA ILE A 389 -10.31 -3.00 -4.00
C ILE A 389 -9.66 -3.29 -2.65
N TYR A 390 -8.47 -2.75 -2.42
CA TYR A 390 -7.73 -2.94 -1.19
C TYR A 390 -7.71 -1.65 -0.39
N ILE A 391 -8.42 -1.64 0.74
CA ILE A 391 -8.47 -0.51 1.67
C ILE A 391 -7.69 -0.89 2.93
N VAL A 392 -6.71 -0.07 3.26
CA VAL A 392 -6.02 -0.11 4.55
C VAL A 392 -6.79 0.79 5.51
N LYS A 393 -7.30 0.25 6.61
CA LYS A 393 -8.10 1.01 7.57
C LYS A 393 -7.30 1.25 8.85
N PRO A 394 -6.93 2.53 9.12
CA PRO A 394 -6.08 2.90 10.24
C PRO A 394 -6.89 3.17 11.52
N LYS A 395 -6.17 3.22 12.64
CA LYS A 395 -6.61 3.78 13.92
C LYS A 395 -7.97 3.24 14.41
N MET A 396 -8.19 1.93 14.25
CA MET A 396 -9.37 1.24 14.76
C MET A 396 -9.13 0.74 16.19
N HIS A 397 -10.02 1.05 17.12
CA HIS A 397 -9.97 0.64 18.51
C HIS A 397 -10.83 -0.59 18.78
N GLY A 398 -10.29 -1.76 18.44
CA GLY A 398 -10.88 -3.04 18.78
C GLY A 398 -11.92 -3.59 17.79
N PRO A 399 -12.51 -4.75 18.12
CA PRO A 399 -13.35 -5.53 17.21
C PRO A 399 -14.60 -4.82 16.71
N ASP A 400 -15.20 -3.98 17.52
CA ASP A 400 -16.46 -3.29 17.19
C ASP A 400 -16.22 -2.24 16.08
N GLU A 401 -15.07 -1.56 16.07
CA GLU A 401 -14.70 -0.61 15.02
C GLU A 401 -14.28 -1.30 13.74
N VAL A 402 -13.67 -2.48 13.84
CA VAL A 402 -13.37 -3.32 12.68
C VAL A 402 -14.67 -3.84 12.03
N ALA A 403 -15.65 -4.24 12.84
CA ALA A 403 -16.98 -4.61 12.34
C ALA A 403 -17.68 -3.44 11.66
N PHE A 404 -17.53 -2.23 12.19
CA PHE A 404 -18.07 -1.03 11.57
C PHE A 404 -17.41 -0.70 10.23
N ALA A 405 -16.11 -0.95 10.06
CA ALA A 405 -15.45 -0.84 8.76
C ALA A 405 -16.04 -1.81 7.73
N ASP A 406 -16.36 -3.06 8.10
CA ASP A 406 -17.07 -4.03 7.22
C ASP A 406 -18.45 -3.51 6.82
N GLU A 407 -19.17 -2.89 7.75
CA GLU A 407 -20.49 -2.30 7.49
C GLU A 407 -20.37 -1.14 6.49
N ILE A 408 -19.42 -0.21 6.67
CA ILE A 408 -19.15 0.88 5.72
C ILE A 408 -18.90 0.29 4.32
N PHE A 409 -18.03 -0.71 4.20
CA PHE A 409 -17.70 -1.31 2.91
C PHE A 409 -18.89 -2.02 2.27
N THR A 410 -19.77 -2.61 3.08
CA THR A 410 -21.01 -3.22 2.60
C THR A 410 -21.96 -2.17 2.01
N HIS A 411 -22.09 -1.01 2.66
CA HIS A 411 -22.87 0.12 2.12
C HIS A 411 -22.28 0.65 0.81
N VAL A 412 -20.96 0.80 0.73
CA VAL A 412 -20.25 1.22 -0.50
C VAL A 412 -20.51 0.24 -1.64
N GLU A 413 -20.36 -1.06 -1.40
CA GLU A 413 -20.57 -2.10 -2.39
C GLU A 413 -22.01 -2.09 -2.94
N ASN A 414 -22.98 -1.91 -2.07
CA ASN A 414 -24.41 -1.81 -2.45
C ASN A 414 -24.67 -0.59 -3.35
N VAL A 415 -24.20 0.60 -2.95
CA VAL A 415 -24.40 1.84 -3.71
C VAL A 415 -23.70 1.80 -5.07
N LEU A 416 -22.49 1.26 -5.11
CA LEU A 416 -21.68 1.14 -6.31
C LEU A 416 -21.99 -0.13 -7.13
N LYS A 417 -22.98 -0.92 -6.71
CA LYS A 417 -23.42 -2.16 -7.38
C LYS A 417 -22.28 -3.15 -7.58
N MET A 418 -21.40 -3.25 -6.61
CA MET A 418 -20.31 -4.22 -6.57
C MET A 418 -20.78 -5.57 -6.01
N LYS A 419 -20.04 -6.63 -6.32
CA LYS A 419 -20.24 -7.91 -5.64
C LYS A 419 -19.85 -7.79 -4.17
N LYS A 420 -20.55 -8.53 -3.31
CA LYS A 420 -20.21 -8.58 -1.87
C LYS A 420 -18.75 -8.99 -1.67
N ASN A 421 -18.09 -8.35 -0.70
CA ASN A 421 -16.68 -8.57 -0.37
C ASN A 421 -15.70 -8.24 -1.51
N THR A 422 -16.06 -7.36 -2.44
CA THR A 422 -15.14 -6.79 -3.43
C THR A 422 -14.08 -5.93 -2.77
N ILE A 423 -14.46 -5.13 -1.74
CA ILE A 423 -13.53 -4.35 -0.94
C ILE A 423 -12.88 -5.25 0.10
N LYS A 424 -11.55 -5.34 0.03
CA LYS A 424 -10.70 -6.05 0.99
C LYS A 424 -10.20 -5.07 2.05
N ILE A 425 -9.87 -5.58 3.22
CA ILE A 425 -9.35 -4.78 4.33
C ILE A 425 -7.94 -5.24 4.72
N GLY A 426 -7.01 -4.28 4.80
CA GLY A 426 -5.82 -4.40 5.61
C GLY A 426 -6.10 -3.77 6.97
N ILE A 427 -5.99 -4.53 8.04
CA ILE A 427 -6.14 -4.02 9.41
C ILE A 427 -4.81 -3.39 9.82
N MET A 428 -4.85 -2.11 10.22
CA MET A 428 -3.73 -1.51 10.94
C MET A 428 -3.83 -1.93 12.41
N ASP A 429 -2.87 -2.75 12.85
CA ASP A 429 -2.71 -3.14 14.24
C ASP A 429 -1.79 -2.12 14.92
N GLU A 430 -2.37 -0.98 15.25
CA GLU A 430 -1.66 0.20 15.75
C GLU A 430 -2.34 0.87 16.96
N GLU A 431 -3.45 0.28 17.43
CA GLU A 431 -4.11 0.71 18.65
C GLU A 431 -4.11 -0.43 19.67
N ARG A 432 -3.82 -0.12 20.93
CA ARG A 432 -3.66 -1.12 22.00
C ARG A 432 -4.86 -2.07 22.11
N ARG A 433 -6.09 -1.53 22.03
CA ARG A 433 -7.32 -2.33 22.09
C ARG A 433 -7.49 -3.25 20.89
N THR A 434 -6.98 -2.88 19.72
CA THR A 434 -6.93 -3.76 18.54
C THR A 434 -5.88 -4.86 18.72
N SER A 435 -4.67 -4.54 19.14
CA SER A 435 -3.63 -5.53 19.42
C SER A 435 -4.08 -6.58 20.44
N ALA A 436 -4.67 -6.12 21.55
CA ALA A 436 -5.13 -6.99 22.62
C ALA A 436 -6.32 -7.89 22.24
N ASN A 437 -7.06 -7.55 21.16
CA ASN A 437 -8.24 -8.30 20.68
C ASN A 437 -8.10 -8.69 19.20
N LEU A 438 -6.88 -8.84 18.68
CA LEU A 438 -6.62 -8.98 17.24
C LEU A 438 -7.36 -10.14 16.59
N LYS A 439 -7.47 -11.28 17.28
CA LYS A 439 -8.20 -12.44 16.77
C LYS A 439 -9.68 -12.13 16.53
N GLU A 440 -10.32 -11.38 17.42
CA GLU A 440 -11.73 -10.97 17.26
C GLU A 440 -11.89 -9.86 16.21
N CYS A 441 -10.90 -8.97 16.06
CA CYS A 441 -10.84 -8.02 14.95
C CYS A 441 -10.85 -8.76 13.60
N ILE A 442 -9.96 -9.75 13.44
CA ILE A 442 -9.89 -10.56 12.22
C ILE A 442 -11.18 -11.35 11.98
N ARG A 443 -11.80 -11.89 13.05
CA ARG A 443 -13.06 -12.63 12.97
C ARG A 443 -14.15 -11.82 12.31
N ASN A 444 -14.30 -10.55 12.67
CA ASN A 444 -15.34 -9.66 12.15
C ASN A 444 -15.21 -9.43 10.64
N VAL A 445 -14.00 -9.49 10.10
CA VAL A 445 -13.72 -9.26 8.68
C VAL A 445 -13.12 -10.47 7.97
N LYS A 446 -13.30 -11.67 8.47
CA LYS A 446 -12.70 -12.92 7.94
C LYS A 446 -12.95 -13.18 6.46
N ARG A 447 -13.93 -12.49 5.84
CA ARG A 447 -14.23 -12.57 4.40
C ARG A 447 -13.60 -11.44 3.58
N ARG A 448 -12.95 -10.46 4.24
CA ARG A 448 -12.34 -9.29 3.59
C ARG A 448 -10.87 -9.13 3.92
N VAL A 449 -10.42 -9.62 5.08
CA VAL A 449 -9.05 -9.38 5.55
C VAL A 449 -8.04 -9.99 4.61
N VAL A 450 -7.01 -9.22 4.28
CA VAL A 450 -5.93 -9.62 3.36
C VAL A 450 -4.56 -9.52 4.00
N PHE A 451 -4.37 -8.65 4.98
CA PHE A 451 -3.17 -8.55 5.80
C PHE A 451 -3.44 -7.79 7.10
N ILE A 452 -2.47 -7.85 8.00
CA ILE A 452 -2.36 -7.03 9.20
C ILE A 452 -1.04 -6.28 9.08
N ASN A 453 -1.08 -4.97 9.33
CA ASN A 453 0.10 -4.12 9.36
C ASN A 453 0.29 -3.60 10.78
N THR A 454 1.46 -3.84 11.38
CA THR A 454 1.78 -3.39 12.74
C THR A 454 2.44 -2.01 12.68
N GLY A 455 1.71 -0.99 13.15
CA GLY A 455 2.17 0.40 13.23
C GLY A 455 2.72 0.73 14.62
N PHE A 456 4.04 0.72 14.82
CA PHE A 456 4.63 0.88 16.14
C PHE A 456 4.56 2.30 16.70
N LEU A 457 4.55 3.34 15.85
CA LEU A 457 4.48 4.74 16.29
C LEU A 457 3.13 5.05 16.95
N ASP A 458 2.02 4.78 16.27
CA ASP A 458 0.68 4.97 16.82
C ASP A 458 0.44 4.03 18.00
N ARG A 459 0.94 2.78 17.92
CA ARG A 459 0.82 1.80 19.01
C ARG A 459 1.52 2.28 20.29
N THR A 460 2.67 2.91 20.17
CA THR A 460 3.38 3.53 21.29
C THR A 460 2.61 4.72 21.83
N GLY A 461 2.09 5.60 20.98
CA GLY A 461 1.28 6.75 21.37
C GLY A 461 0.01 6.34 22.11
N ASP A 462 -0.70 5.31 21.62
CA ASP A 462 -1.91 4.80 22.30
C ASP A 462 -1.57 4.09 23.63
N GLU A 463 -0.45 3.40 23.75
CA GLU A 463 0.03 2.84 25.02
C GLU A 463 0.27 3.94 26.04
N ILE A 464 0.98 5.00 25.68
CA ILE A 464 1.26 6.15 26.55
C ILE A 464 -0.07 6.81 26.98
N HIS A 465 -0.98 7.06 26.03
CA HIS A 465 -2.27 7.66 26.31
C HIS A 465 -3.13 6.79 27.25
N THR A 466 -3.24 5.49 26.95
CA THR A 466 -4.06 4.54 27.74
C THR A 466 -3.51 4.34 29.15
N SER A 467 -2.21 4.41 29.33
CA SER A 467 -1.53 4.10 30.60
C SER A 467 -0.92 5.33 31.28
N CYS A 468 -1.28 6.56 30.85
CA CYS A 468 -0.63 7.78 31.31
C CYS A 468 -0.69 7.94 32.84
N LEU A 469 -1.82 7.63 33.49
CA LEU A 469 -1.95 7.72 34.93
C LEU A 469 -1.28 6.56 35.71
N LEU A 470 -0.86 5.51 35.02
CA LEU A 470 -0.05 4.46 35.64
C LEU A 470 1.41 4.88 35.74
N TYR A 471 1.94 5.57 34.72
CA TYR A 471 3.37 5.90 34.65
C TYR A 471 3.73 7.31 35.12
N THR A 472 2.84 8.28 34.94
CA THR A 472 3.12 9.69 35.29
C THR A 472 3.02 9.99 36.80
N SER A 473 2.36 9.14 37.60
CA SER A 473 2.36 9.29 39.03
C SER A 473 3.74 9.10 39.68
N ASP A 474 4.59 8.25 39.11
CA ASP A 474 5.94 8.04 39.60
C ASP A 474 6.93 9.16 39.20
N ALA A 475 6.75 9.74 38.02
CA ALA A 475 7.66 10.80 37.51
C ALA A 475 7.46 12.15 38.23
N ALA A 476 6.26 12.43 38.74
CA ALA A 476 5.98 13.65 39.51
C ALA A 476 6.48 13.57 40.94
N ASP A 477 6.53 12.36 41.52
CA ASP A 477 6.99 12.13 42.89
C ASP A 477 8.54 12.09 43.01
N GLU A 478 9.27 11.89 41.90
CA GLU A 478 10.74 11.89 41.88
C GLU A 478 11.36 13.31 41.76
N GLU A 479 10.63 14.31 41.29
CA GLU A 479 11.12 15.69 41.23
C GLU A 479 11.01 16.47 42.56
N ASP A 480 10.22 15.99 43.53
CA ASP A 480 10.05 16.58 44.84
C ASP A 480 10.84 15.88 45.98
N SER A 481 11.79 14.98 45.67
CA SER A 481 12.63 14.31 46.67
C SER A 481 14.10 14.70 46.63
#